data_0f90c18e3e474cd775e07abe41de87ef
#
_entry.id   0f90c18e3e474cd775e07abe41de87ef
#
_cell.length_a   1.000
_cell.length_b   1.000
_cell.length_c   1.000
_cell.angle_alpha   90.00
_cell.angle_beta   90.00
_cell.angle_gamma   90.00
#
_symmetry.space_group_name_H-M   'P 1'
#
loop_
_entity.id
_entity.type
_entity.pdbx_description
1 polymer ?
#
loop_
_entity_poly.entity_id
_entity_poly.type
_entity_poly.pdbx_seq_one_letter_code
_entity_poly.pdbx_strand_id
1 'polypeptide(L)'
;MMRIVIVDPRGETRPYDDALGAALAARGNDVELVTSAPRIAQPPAPAGVAVRHAFYRLADRVPGGGRKVARGLEHPLDLLGLTPSLIRRRPDAIHVQWLPLGAVDRGYWRAVQGLLGVPITYTAHDALPNNPTPKRLRRAAANARAFGSVIVHSVHGRTALVEQLDVAPAHVHVIPHGALTAYREVEPTAPAVADGVPLVAMLGLLRPYKGLDILLDAWPAVRAAIPEAQLLVAGRVLGDPDGAARLERMAGEDLGVLADLRFTPTEEFVGALLRADVVVLPYRRIDQSGVLFAALALGRPLVATRVGGFAEVVEQHGAGLVVPPEDPAALAEALIELLRDPARRAAMAAASRTAADGPFSWDAIAAATERVYTG
;
A
#
# COMPACT_ATOMS: atom_id res chain seq x y z
N MET A 1 16.19 22.46 -8.57
CA MET A 1 14.80 22.71 -8.12
C MET A 1 13.87 22.46 -9.30
N MET A 2 13.04 21.41 -9.22
CA MET A 2 12.04 21.06 -10.23
C MET A 2 10.63 21.46 -9.75
N ARG A 3 9.76 21.82 -10.69
CA ARG A 3 8.31 21.94 -10.44
C ARG A 3 7.64 20.63 -10.76
N ILE A 4 7.16 19.93 -9.74
CA ILE A 4 6.61 18.59 -9.86
C ILE A 4 5.11 18.63 -9.58
N VAL A 5 4.31 17.98 -10.43
CA VAL A 5 2.88 17.81 -10.22
C VAL A 5 2.59 16.32 -10.04
N ILE A 6 2.19 15.91 -8.83
CA ILE A 6 1.70 14.56 -8.51
C ILE A 6 0.20 14.54 -8.70
N VAL A 7 -0.34 13.53 -9.36
CA VAL A 7 -1.77 13.43 -9.67
C VAL A 7 -2.33 12.10 -9.20
N ASP A 8 -3.15 12.13 -8.14
CA ASP A 8 -4.00 11.03 -7.69
C ASP A 8 -5.46 11.46 -7.69
N PRO A 9 -6.21 11.21 -8.77
CA PRO A 9 -7.57 11.71 -8.91
C PRO A 9 -8.52 11.28 -7.80
N ARG A 10 -8.28 10.13 -7.16
CA ARG A 10 -9.17 9.55 -6.15
C ARG A 10 -8.66 9.65 -4.72
N GLY A 11 -7.40 10.00 -4.54
CA GLY A 11 -6.72 9.92 -3.24
C GLY A 11 -6.64 8.48 -2.72
N GLU A 12 -6.40 7.52 -3.62
CA GLU A 12 -6.37 6.09 -3.26
C GLU A 12 -5.11 5.72 -2.47
N THR A 13 -4.01 6.42 -2.72
CA THR A 13 -2.71 6.20 -2.08
C THR A 13 -2.22 7.42 -1.30
N ARG A 14 -3.13 8.17 -0.70
CA ARG A 14 -2.83 9.44 -0.04
C ARG A 14 -1.63 9.40 0.94
N PRO A 15 -1.46 8.39 1.83
CA PRO A 15 -0.29 8.33 2.69
C PRO A 15 1.04 8.20 1.92
N TYR A 16 1.03 7.50 0.79
CA TYR A 16 2.18 7.41 -0.12
C TYR A 16 2.44 8.75 -0.81
N ASP A 17 1.41 9.38 -1.37
CA ASP A 17 1.53 10.63 -2.12
C ASP A 17 2.01 11.79 -1.24
N ASP A 18 1.49 11.86 -0.01
CA ASP A 18 1.89 12.86 0.97
C ASP A 18 3.36 12.69 1.37
N ALA A 19 3.78 11.46 1.63
CA ALA A 19 5.14 11.16 2.05
C ALA A 19 6.16 11.36 0.90
N LEU A 20 5.84 10.92 -0.31
CA LEU A 20 6.65 11.19 -1.50
C LEU A 20 6.75 12.69 -1.78
N GLY A 21 5.60 13.39 -1.73
CA GLY A 21 5.54 14.82 -1.96
C GLY A 21 6.38 15.60 -0.96
N ALA A 22 6.27 15.28 0.34
CA ALA A 22 7.07 15.87 1.39
C ALA A 22 8.57 15.66 1.19
N ALA A 23 8.97 14.43 0.86
CA ALA A 23 10.38 14.10 0.63
C ALA A 23 10.94 14.82 -0.61
N LEU A 24 10.18 14.91 -1.70
CA LEU A 24 10.57 15.68 -2.87
C LEU A 24 10.68 17.18 -2.56
N ALA A 25 9.76 17.73 -1.75
CA ALA A 25 9.81 19.12 -1.31
C ALA A 25 11.01 19.39 -0.41
N ALA A 26 11.31 18.49 0.55
CA ALA A 26 12.49 18.59 1.42
C ALA A 26 13.82 18.59 0.64
N ARG A 27 13.85 18.02 -0.56
CA ARG A 27 14.97 18.03 -1.50
C ARG A 27 15.02 19.31 -2.35
N GLY A 28 14.19 20.30 -2.04
CA GLY A 28 14.21 21.63 -2.67
C GLY A 28 13.36 21.75 -3.92
N ASN A 29 12.40 20.83 -4.17
CA ASN A 29 11.49 20.92 -5.30
C ASN A 29 10.20 21.65 -4.94
N ASP A 30 9.57 22.30 -5.94
CA ASP A 30 8.23 22.88 -5.84
C ASP A 30 7.18 21.81 -6.20
N VAL A 31 6.50 21.25 -5.19
CA VAL A 31 5.62 20.10 -5.33
C VAL A 31 4.15 20.46 -5.17
N GLU A 32 3.33 20.08 -6.14
CA GLU A 32 1.88 20.18 -6.07
C GLU A 32 1.25 18.79 -6.16
N LEU A 33 0.41 18.42 -5.18
CA LEU A 33 -0.44 17.24 -5.23
C LEU A 33 -1.85 17.62 -5.66
N VAL A 34 -2.30 17.08 -6.79
CA VAL A 34 -3.63 17.30 -7.35
C VAL A 34 -4.48 16.04 -7.15
N THR A 35 -5.55 16.17 -6.35
CA THR A 35 -6.36 15.04 -5.90
C THR A 35 -7.83 15.40 -5.72
N SER A 36 -8.65 14.47 -5.22
CA SER A 36 -10.02 14.76 -4.73
C SER A 36 -10.02 15.20 -3.25
N ALA A 37 -11.09 15.85 -2.83
CA ALA A 37 -11.27 16.15 -1.42
C ALA A 37 -11.38 14.87 -0.58
N PRO A 38 -10.80 14.84 0.63
CA PRO A 38 -10.87 13.68 1.50
C PRO A 38 -12.30 13.47 2.01
N ARG A 39 -12.70 12.21 2.15
CA ARG A 39 -14.03 11.82 2.68
C ARG A 39 -14.02 11.51 4.17
N ILE A 40 -12.85 11.26 4.70
CA ILE A 40 -12.59 11.00 6.11
C ILE A 40 -11.57 12.04 6.52
N ALA A 41 -11.61 12.48 7.76
CA ALA A 41 -10.59 13.39 8.29
C ALA A 41 -9.19 12.82 7.99
N GLN A 42 -8.37 13.65 7.38
CA GLN A 42 -6.98 13.30 7.05
C GLN A 42 -6.05 14.26 7.78
N PRO A 43 -4.82 13.86 8.05
CA PRO A 43 -3.80 14.78 8.51
C PRO A 43 -3.70 16.01 7.59
N PRO A 44 -3.26 17.16 8.11
CA PRO A 44 -2.98 18.33 7.29
C PRO A 44 -1.99 18.00 6.18
N ALA A 45 -2.01 18.80 5.10
CA ALA A 45 -1.05 18.65 4.02
C ALA A 45 0.38 18.69 4.57
N PRO A 46 1.29 17.83 4.09
CA PRO A 46 2.67 17.83 4.56
C PRO A 46 3.37 19.15 4.20
N ALA A 47 4.35 19.54 5.03
CA ALA A 47 5.11 20.77 4.84
C ALA A 47 5.76 20.82 3.44
N GLY A 48 5.67 21.97 2.76
CA GLY A 48 6.26 22.18 1.45
C GLY A 48 5.48 21.60 0.27
N VAL A 49 4.31 20.97 0.50
CA VAL A 49 3.47 20.42 -0.57
C VAL A 49 2.20 21.24 -0.73
N ALA A 50 1.98 21.80 -1.92
CA ALA A 50 0.71 22.46 -2.26
C ALA A 50 -0.34 21.39 -2.62
N VAL A 51 -1.42 21.26 -1.84
CA VAL A 51 -2.48 20.31 -2.15
C VAL A 51 -3.66 21.02 -2.81
N ARG A 52 -4.06 20.51 -3.97
CA ARG A 52 -5.19 21.05 -4.74
C ARG A 52 -6.27 19.99 -4.96
N HIS A 53 -7.48 20.25 -4.47
CA HIS A 53 -8.64 19.40 -4.71
C HIS A 53 -9.33 19.81 -6.03
N ALA A 54 -8.96 19.09 -7.13
CA ALA A 54 -9.45 19.38 -8.47
C ALA A 54 -10.44 18.36 -9.02
N PHE A 55 -10.56 17.18 -8.39
CA PHE A 55 -11.38 16.09 -8.89
C PHE A 55 -12.66 15.87 -8.08
N TYR A 56 -13.74 15.49 -8.76
CA TYR A 56 -15.01 14.98 -8.22
C TYR A 56 -15.76 15.92 -7.28
N ARG A 57 -15.66 17.23 -7.49
CA ARG A 57 -16.29 18.26 -6.65
C ARG A 57 -17.81 18.16 -6.61
N LEU A 58 -18.43 17.75 -7.72
CA LEU A 58 -19.87 17.55 -7.85
C LEU A 58 -20.28 16.11 -7.57
N ALA A 59 -19.59 15.15 -8.15
CA ALA A 59 -19.91 13.72 -7.99
C ALA A 59 -19.83 13.25 -6.55
N ASP A 60 -18.96 13.83 -5.72
CA ASP A 60 -18.85 13.46 -4.31
C ASP A 60 -20.01 13.93 -3.45
N ARG A 61 -20.83 14.84 -3.95
CA ARG A 61 -22.10 15.25 -3.32
C ARG A 61 -23.26 14.29 -3.62
N VAL A 62 -23.08 13.40 -4.62
CA VAL A 62 -24.10 12.41 -5.00
C VAL A 62 -24.10 11.25 -4.00
N PRO A 63 -25.21 10.92 -3.33
CA PRO A 63 -25.28 9.82 -2.38
C PRO A 63 -25.35 8.46 -3.08
N GLY A 64 -24.95 7.40 -2.35
CA GLY A 64 -25.17 6.01 -2.74
C GLY A 64 -24.49 5.56 -4.04
N GLY A 65 -25.13 4.61 -4.74
CA GLY A 65 -24.60 3.97 -5.94
C GLY A 65 -24.43 4.88 -7.16
N GLY A 66 -25.19 5.99 -7.24
CA GLY A 66 -25.11 6.97 -8.32
C GLY A 66 -23.76 7.70 -8.39
N ARG A 67 -23.05 7.80 -7.27
CA ARG A 67 -21.73 8.47 -7.19
C ARG A 67 -20.69 7.89 -8.14
N LYS A 68 -20.65 6.58 -8.31
CA LYS A 68 -19.69 5.93 -9.23
C LYS A 68 -19.91 6.37 -10.67
N VAL A 69 -21.16 6.47 -11.08
CA VAL A 69 -21.53 6.94 -12.42
C VAL A 69 -21.21 8.43 -12.56
N ALA A 70 -21.60 9.25 -11.57
CA ALA A 70 -21.32 10.68 -11.55
C ALA A 70 -19.80 10.95 -11.64
N ARG A 71 -18.97 10.26 -10.87
CA ARG A 71 -17.50 10.34 -10.98
C ARG A 71 -16.97 9.95 -12.36
N GLY A 72 -17.57 8.92 -12.99
CA GLY A 72 -17.21 8.52 -14.36
C GLY A 72 -17.50 9.60 -15.40
N LEU A 73 -18.55 10.38 -15.22
CA LEU A 73 -18.93 11.50 -16.11
C LEU A 73 -18.13 12.78 -15.83
N GLU A 74 -17.86 13.10 -14.56
CA GLU A 74 -17.12 14.28 -14.15
C GLU A 74 -15.62 14.17 -14.46
N HIS A 75 -15.03 12.99 -14.36
CA HIS A 75 -13.59 12.77 -14.50
C HIS A 75 -12.96 13.36 -15.78
N PRO A 76 -13.54 13.18 -16.99
CA PRO A 76 -13.00 13.79 -18.20
C PRO A 76 -13.01 15.33 -18.15
N LEU A 77 -14.03 15.90 -17.52
CA LEU A 77 -14.16 17.37 -17.37
C LEU A 77 -13.12 17.91 -16.39
N ASP A 78 -12.89 17.18 -15.28
CA ASP A 78 -11.85 17.53 -14.30
C ASP A 78 -10.45 17.50 -14.94
N LEU A 79 -10.15 16.47 -15.77
CA LEU A 79 -8.90 16.39 -16.53
C LEU A 79 -8.74 17.59 -17.46
N LEU A 80 -9.76 17.93 -18.24
CA LEU A 80 -9.72 19.11 -19.12
C LEU A 80 -9.56 20.39 -18.31
N GLY A 81 -10.22 20.53 -17.18
CA GLY A 81 -10.10 21.66 -16.24
C GLY A 81 -8.71 21.79 -15.61
N LEU A 82 -7.93 20.71 -15.57
CA LEU A 82 -6.55 20.73 -15.10
C LEU A 82 -5.58 21.39 -16.09
N THR A 83 -5.84 21.27 -17.40
CA THR A 83 -4.95 21.72 -18.48
C THR A 83 -4.49 23.19 -18.38
N PRO A 84 -5.38 24.20 -18.13
CA PRO A 84 -4.95 25.60 -18.01
C PRO A 84 -3.94 25.82 -16.87
N SER A 85 -4.07 25.09 -15.78
CA SER A 85 -3.15 25.21 -14.65
C SER A 85 -1.79 24.56 -14.97
N LEU A 86 -1.76 23.43 -15.67
CA LEU A 86 -0.53 22.80 -16.14
C LEU A 86 0.23 23.70 -17.12
N ILE A 87 -0.49 24.33 -18.08
CA ILE A 87 0.10 25.30 -19.02
C ILE A 87 0.71 26.49 -18.26
N ARG A 88 0.01 27.05 -17.26
CA ARG A 88 0.48 28.19 -16.49
C ARG A 88 1.64 27.82 -15.57
N ARG A 89 1.57 26.66 -14.88
CA ARG A 89 2.59 26.20 -13.94
C ARG A 89 3.87 25.76 -14.65
N ARG A 90 3.76 25.22 -15.86
CA ARG A 90 4.87 24.65 -16.63
C ARG A 90 5.69 23.69 -15.77
N PRO A 91 5.13 22.55 -15.33
CA PRO A 91 5.87 21.60 -14.52
C PRO A 91 7.07 21.05 -15.29
N ASP A 92 8.12 20.70 -14.58
CA ASP A 92 9.31 20.02 -15.12
C ASP A 92 9.07 18.49 -15.17
N ALA A 93 8.16 17.99 -14.33
CA ALA A 93 7.70 16.60 -14.34
C ALA A 93 6.25 16.48 -13.88
N ILE A 94 5.52 15.51 -14.45
CA ILE A 94 4.18 15.10 -13.99
C ILE A 94 4.24 13.64 -13.57
N HIS A 95 3.75 13.34 -12.37
CA HIS A 95 3.72 11.98 -11.80
C HIS A 95 2.29 11.53 -11.58
N VAL A 96 1.83 10.57 -12.36
CA VAL A 96 0.47 10.03 -12.31
C VAL A 96 0.44 8.77 -11.46
N GLN A 97 -0.38 8.77 -10.39
CA GLN A 97 -0.48 7.65 -9.47
C GLN A 97 -1.58 6.66 -9.87
N TRP A 98 -2.69 7.14 -10.41
CA TRP A 98 -3.83 6.31 -10.78
C TRP A 98 -4.49 6.77 -12.08
N LEU A 99 -5.04 5.80 -12.84
CA LEU A 99 -5.75 5.99 -14.10
C LEU A 99 -7.20 5.46 -13.98
N PRO A 100 -8.12 6.22 -13.36
CA PRO A 100 -9.49 5.77 -13.06
C PRO A 100 -10.29 5.27 -14.26
N LEU A 101 -10.23 5.96 -15.40
CA LEU A 101 -10.94 5.60 -16.63
C LEU A 101 -10.03 4.99 -17.71
N GLY A 102 -8.77 4.72 -17.41
CA GLY A 102 -7.83 4.02 -18.28
C GLY A 102 -7.66 4.68 -19.66
N ALA A 103 -8.51 4.38 -20.64
CA ALA A 103 -8.37 4.90 -22.01
C ALA A 103 -8.48 6.44 -22.08
N VAL A 104 -9.40 7.02 -21.32
CA VAL A 104 -9.58 8.49 -21.23
C VAL A 104 -8.32 9.13 -20.64
N ASP A 105 -7.86 8.59 -19.51
CA ASP A 105 -6.65 9.08 -18.84
C ASP A 105 -5.43 9.00 -19.77
N ARG A 106 -5.22 7.84 -20.42
CA ARG A 106 -4.09 7.68 -21.34
C ARG A 106 -4.13 8.67 -22.51
N GLY A 107 -5.32 8.87 -23.09
CA GLY A 107 -5.52 9.84 -24.16
C GLY A 107 -5.18 11.26 -23.72
N TYR A 108 -5.68 11.65 -22.54
CA TYR A 108 -5.42 12.95 -21.95
C TYR A 108 -3.92 13.18 -21.67
N TRP A 109 -3.27 12.25 -20.99
CA TRP A 109 -1.86 12.41 -20.62
C TRP A 109 -0.93 12.42 -21.85
N ARG A 110 -1.24 11.66 -22.91
CA ARG A 110 -0.52 11.77 -24.19
C ARG A 110 -0.67 13.15 -24.83
N ALA A 111 -1.89 13.70 -24.81
CA ALA A 111 -2.14 15.04 -25.32
C ALA A 111 -1.39 16.11 -24.52
N VAL A 112 -1.39 16.01 -23.19
CA VAL A 112 -0.64 16.91 -22.29
C VAL A 112 0.87 16.79 -22.53
N GLN A 113 1.39 15.58 -22.69
CA GLN A 113 2.81 15.37 -23.01
C GLN A 113 3.19 16.01 -24.35
N GLY A 114 2.37 15.82 -25.38
CA GLY A 114 2.59 16.46 -26.70
C GLY A 114 2.50 17.98 -26.65
N LEU A 115 1.61 18.54 -25.81
CA LEU A 115 1.40 19.98 -25.67
C LEU A 115 2.53 20.67 -24.88
N LEU A 116 2.99 20.05 -23.79
CA LEU A 116 3.93 20.66 -22.85
C LEU A 116 5.37 20.20 -23.04
N GLY A 117 5.60 19.07 -23.70
CA GLY A 117 6.92 18.48 -23.87
C GLY A 117 7.56 17.97 -22.58
N VAL A 118 6.76 17.75 -21.50
CA VAL A 118 7.25 17.35 -20.19
C VAL A 118 7.22 15.83 -20.02
N PRO A 119 8.18 15.23 -19.28
CA PRO A 119 8.13 13.84 -18.94
C PRO A 119 6.91 13.54 -18.04
N ILE A 120 6.19 12.47 -18.36
CA ILE A 120 5.08 11.97 -17.55
C ILE A 120 5.42 10.57 -17.07
N THR A 121 5.57 10.41 -15.77
CA THR A 121 5.83 9.13 -15.10
C THR A 121 4.53 8.56 -14.55
N TYR A 122 4.33 7.26 -14.65
CA TYR A 122 3.20 6.54 -14.07
C TYR A 122 3.68 5.57 -13.01
N THR A 123 3.11 5.61 -11.80
CA THR A 123 3.31 4.54 -10.81
C THR A 123 2.25 3.47 -10.95
N ALA A 124 2.66 2.25 -11.27
CA ALA A 124 1.82 1.08 -11.23
C ALA A 124 1.89 0.44 -9.84
N HIS A 125 1.06 0.94 -8.89
CA HIS A 125 1.01 0.42 -7.52
C HIS A 125 0.65 -1.08 -7.46
N ASP A 126 -0.16 -1.54 -8.40
CA ASP A 126 -0.40 -2.95 -8.69
C ASP A 126 0.09 -3.23 -10.11
N ALA A 127 1.24 -3.86 -10.30
CA ALA A 127 1.77 -4.24 -11.62
C ALA A 127 0.81 -5.21 -12.33
N LEU A 128 0.27 -6.16 -11.58
CA LEU A 128 -0.82 -7.05 -12.01
C LEU A 128 -2.08 -6.78 -11.17
N PRO A 129 -3.27 -6.80 -11.78
CA PRO A 129 -4.51 -6.65 -11.02
C PRO A 129 -4.72 -7.82 -10.05
N ASN A 130 -5.13 -7.53 -8.81
CA ASN A 130 -5.39 -8.53 -7.76
C ASN A 130 -6.43 -9.60 -8.13
N ASN A 131 -7.24 -9.38 -9.15
CA ASN A 131 -8.11 -10.38 -9.76
C ASN A 131 -7.87 -10.34 -11.29
N PRO A 132 -6.89 -11.10 -11.81
CA PRO A 132 -6.47 -11.04 -13.20
C PRO A 132 -7.53 -11.68 -14.09
N THR A 133 -8.11 -10.87 -14.97
CA THR A 133 -8.91 -11.32 -16.09
C THR A 133 -8.25 -10.85 -17.38
N PRO A 134 -8.46 -11.49 -18.54
CA PRO A 134 -7.87 -11.05 -19.81
C PRO A 134 -8.12 -9.55 -20.10
N LYS A 135 -9.30 -9.04 -19.75
CA LYS A 135 -9.66 -7.61 -19.91
C LYS A 135 -8.83 -6.72 -18.98
N ARG A 136 -8.65 -7.11 -17.71
CA ARG A 136 -7.89 -6.36 -16.73
C ARG A 136 -6.40 -6.36 -17.02
N LEU A 137 -5.85 -7.50 -17.46
CA LEU A 137 -4.45 -7.62 -17.91
C LEU A 137 -4.18 -6.73 -19.13
N ARG A 138 -5.05 -6.80 -20.17
CA ARG A 138 -4.95 -5.89 -21.32
C ARG A 138 -4.99 -4.41 -20.92
N ARG A 139 -5.82 -4.05 -19.93
CA ARG A 139 -5.89 -2.68 -19.42
C ARG A 139 -4.59 -2.29 -18.70
N ALA A 140 -4.05 -3.15 -17.84
CA ALA A 140 -2.79 -2.92 -17.13
C ALA A 140 -1.63 -2.73 -18.14
N ALA A 141 -1.51 -3.62 -19.13
CA ALA A 141 -0.54 -3.50 -20.22
C ALA A 141 -0.68 -2.18 -20.98
N ALA A 142 -1.92 -1.82 -21.38
CA ALA A 142 -2.17 -0.57 -22.08
C ALA A 142 -1.85 0.66 -21.23
N ASN A 143 -2.10 0.61 -19.91
CA ASN A 143 -1.74 1.67 -18.98
C ASN A 143 -0.21 1.83 -18.91
N ALA A 144 0.52 0.76 -18.66
CA ALA A 144 1.98 0.81 -18.55
C ALA A 144 2.65 1.26 -19.85
N ARG A 145 2.23 0.71 -21.00
CA ARG A 145 2.78 1.09 -22.31
C ARG A 145 2.46 2.52 -22.77
N ALA A 146 1.56 3.21 -22.06
CA ALA A 146 1.17 4.57 -22.44
C ALA A 146 2.19 5.63 -22.04
N PHE A 147 3.11 5.30 -21.15
CA PHE A 147 4.07 6.22 -20.54
C PHE A 147 5.50 5.81 -20.87
N GLY A 148 6.37 6.81 -21.06
CA GLY A 148 7.81 6.59 -21.28
C GLY A 148 8.54 6.11 -20.03
N SER A 149 7.97 6.34 -18.84
CA SER A 149 8.52 5.89 -17.56
C SER A 149 7.41 5.35 -16.68
N VAL A 150 7.59 4.12 -16.20
CA VAL A 150 6.67 3.43 -15.29
C VAL A 150 7.44 3.00 -14.05
N ILE A 151 6.99 3.42 -12.89
CA ILE A 151 7.53 2.97 -11.60
C ILE A 151 6.72 1.79 -11.11
N VAL A 152 7.40 0.76 -10.65
CA VAL A 152 6.87 -0.39 -9.90
C VAL A 152 7.62 -0.52 -8.59
N HIS A 153 7.01 -1.17 -7.59
CA HIS A 153 7.56 -1.21 -6.25
C HIS A 153 8.39 -2.47 -5.93
N SER A 154 8.55 -3.38 -6.89
CA SER A 154 9.27 -4.64 -6.70
C SER A 154 9.91 -5.14 -8.00
N VAL A 155 10.93 -5.97 -7.88
CA VAL A 155 11.50 -6.70 -9.02
C VAL A 155 10.45 -7.65 -9.60
N HIS A 156 9.63 -8.27 -8.71
CA HIS A 156 8.48 -9.08 -9.14
C HIS A 156 7.53 -8.29 -10.05
N GLY A 157 7.17 -7.07 -9.66
CA GLY A 157 6.31 -6.18 -10.47
C GLY A 157 6.95 -5.82 -11.81
N ARG A 158 8.28 -5.57 -11.84
CA ARG A 158 9.02 -5.34 -13.08
C ARG A 158 8.97 -6.54 -14.00
N THR A 159 9.28 -7.73 -13.47
CA THR A 159 9.22 -8.99 -14.22
C THR A 159 7.81 -9.20 -14.80
N ALA A 160 6.78 -8.98 -13.99
CA ALA A 160 5.40 -9.08 -14.45
C ALA A 160 5.05 -8.13 -15.60
N LEU A 161 5.46 -6.85 -15.52
CA LEU A 161 5.22 -5.89 -16.60
C LEU A 161 5.99 -6.24 -17.87
N VAL A 162 7.25 -6.64 -17.74
CA VAL A 162 8.12 -6.93 -18.88
C VAL A 162 7.73 -8.27 -19.55
N GLU A 163 7.65 -9.34 -18.77
CA GLU A 163 7.50 -10.69 -19.32
C GLU A 163 6.05 -11.09 -19.60
N GLN A 164 5.10 -10.65 -18.75
CA GLN A 164 3.70 -11.04 -18.90
C GLN A 164 2.88 -10.00 -19.67
N LEU A 165 3.24 -8.72 -19.56
CA LEU A 165 2.49 -7.63 -20.18
C LEU A 165 3.25 -6.95 -21.33
N ASP A 166 4.44 -7.45 -21.70
CA ASP A 166 5.26 -6.99 -22.83
C ASP A 166 5.47 -5.47 -22.81
N VAL A 167 5.87 -4.94 -21.65
CA VAL A 167 6.31 -3.55 -21.49
C VAL A 167 7.81 -3.46 -21.70
N ALA A 168 8.29 -2.51 -22.48
CA ALA A 168 9.71 -2.35 -22.77
C ALA A 168 10.53 -2.21 -21.47
N PRO A 169 11.58 -3.06 -21.25
CA PRO A 169 12.36 -3.05 -20.00
C PRO A 169 12.96 -1.69 -19.63
N ALA A 170 13.33 -0.89 -20.65
CA ALA A 170 13.91 0.44 -20.47
C ALA A 170 12.92 1.45 -19.88
N HIS A 171 11.61 1.20 -19.97
CA HIS A 171 10.57 2.07 -19.42
C HIS A 171 10.17 1.71 -18.00
N VAL A 172 10.62 0.56 -17.46
CA VAL A 172 10.18 0.07 -16.15
C VAL A 172 11.27 0.25 -15.11
N HIS A 173 11.00 1.11 -14.13
CA HIS A 173 11.90 1.45 -13.04
C HIS A 173 11.40 0.83 -11.73
N VAL A 174 12.30 0.12 -11.03
CA VAL A 174 11.97 -0.42 -9.70
C VAL A 174 12.35 0.63 -8.65
N ILE A 175 11.35 1.18 -8.00
CA ILE A 175 11.49 2.07 -6.84
C ILE A 175 10.63 1.50 -5.73
N PRO A 176 11.20 0.99 -4.63
CA PRO A 176 10.43 0.38 -3.55
C PRO A 176 9.34 1.32 -3.00
N HIS A 177 8.33 0.76 -2.41
CA HIS A 177 7.37 1.55 -1.63
C HIS A 177 8.07 2.06 -0.35
N GLY A 178 7.89 3.33 -0.02
CA GLY A 178 8.48 3.92 1.19
C GLY A 178 7.83 3.38 2.48
N ALA A 179 8.61 3.28 3.55
CA ALA A 179 8.08 2.91 4.86
C ALA A 179 7.17 4.02 5.41
N LEU A 180 6.06 3.65 6.05
CA LEU A 180 5.05 4.60 6.55
C LEU A 180 5.50 5.20 7.90
N THR A 181 6.64 5.88 7.90
CA THR A 181 7.29 6.43 9.11
C THR A 181 6.48 7.50 9.83
N ALA A 182 5.53 8.16 9.15
CA ALA A 182 4.58 9.08 9.79
C ALA A 182 3.75 8.41 10.90
N TYR A 183 3.59 7.10 10.87
CA TYR A 183 2.90 6.36 11.95
C TYR A 183 3.68 6.34 13.27
N ARG A 184 4.97 6.68 13.28
CA ARG A 184 5.77 6.84 14.52
C ARG A 184 5.36 8.06 15.36
N GLU A 185 4.68 9.02 14.73
CA GLU A 185 4.21 10.27 15.35
C GLU A 185 2.75 10.19 15.82
N VAL A 186 2.08 9.07 15.53
CA VAL A 186 0.69 8.85 15.93
C VAL A 186 0.64 8.38 17.38
N GLU A 187 -0.15 9.07 18.21
CA GLU A 187 -0.43 8.63 19.59
C GLU A 187 -1.24 7.32 19.55
N PRO A 188 -0.71 6.19 20.03
CA PRO A 188 -1.35 4.90 19.84
C PRO A 188 -2.46 4.65 20.86
N THR A 189 -3.56 4.03 20.40
CA THR A 189 -4.56 3.43 21.28
C THR A 189 -4.32 1.93 21.35
N ALA A 190 -3.90 1.42 22.52
CA ALA A 190 -3.59 0.01 22.69
C ALA A 190 -4.85 -0.87 22.57
N PRO A 191 -4.75 -2.05 21.92
CA PRO A 191 -5.84 -3.01 21.90
C PRO A 191 -6.06 -3.61 23.31
N ALA A 192 -7.26 -4.13 23.57
CA ALA A 192 -7.61 -4.78 24.84
C ALA A 192 -6.95 -6.17 24.95
N VAL A 193 -5.64 -6.21 24.95
CA VAL A 193 -4.80 -7.41 25.08
C VAL A 193 -3.88 -7.21 26.29
N ALA A 194 -3.85 -8.18 27.21
CA ALA A 194 -3.04 -8.10 28.41
C ALA A 194 -1.53 -8.03 28.07
N ASP A 195 -0.79 -7.31 28.92
CA ASP A 195 0.67 -7.22 28.79
C ASP A 195 1.32 -8.59 29.00
N GLY A 196 2.40 -8.86 28.25
CA GLY A 196 3.16 -10.09 28.33
C GLY A 196 2.52 -11.30 27.62
N VAL A 197 1.29 -11.19 27.14
CA VAL A 197 0.65 -12.23 26.33
C VAL A 197 1.19 -12.17 24.90
N PRO A 198 1.71 -13.29 24.32
CA PRO A 198 2.18 -13.33 22.94
C PRO A 198 1.05 -12.99 21.95
N LEU A 199 1.26 -11.96 21.11
CA LEU A 199 0.23 -11.45 20.20
C LEU A 199 0.67 -11.54 18.74
N VAL A 200 -0.14 -12.24 17.94
CA VAL A 200 -0.10 -12.20 16.48
C VAL A 200 -1.17 -11.24 15.98
N ALA A 201 -0.83 -10.34 15.04
CA ALA A 201 -1.81 -9.40 14.49
C ALA A 201 -1.93 -9.51 12.96
N MET A 202 -3.17 -9.62 12.46
CA MET A 202 -3.55 -9.43 11.07
C MET A 202 -4.43 -8.20 10.94
N LEU A 203 -3.96 -7.19 10.21
CA LEU A 203 -4.58 -5.86 10.19
C LEU A 203 -4.96 -5.37 8.79
N GLY A 204 -5.91 -4.43 8.75
CA GLY A 204 -6.33 -3.70 7.57
C GLY A 204 -7.55 -4.29 6.87
N LEU A 205 -7.91 -3.78 5.69
CA LEU A 205 -9.11 -4.24 4.96
C LEU A 205 -9.00 -5.73 4.64
N LEU A 206 -9.90 -6.53 5.20
CA LEU A 206 -9.93 -7.99 5.04
C LEU A 206 -10.60 -8.34 3.71
N ARG A 207 -9.84 -8.87 2.78
CA ARG A 207 -10.29 -9.33 1.44
C ARG A 207 -9.89 -10.79 1.25
N PRO A 208 -10.57 -11.57 0.39
CA PRO A 208 -10.28 -12.99 0.18
C PRO A 208 -8.81 -13.27 -0.15
N TYR A 209 -8.15 -12.41 -0.93
CA TYR A 209 -6.75 -12.59 -1.30
C TYR A 209 -5.77 -12.42 -0.14
N LYS A 210 -6.21 -11.89 1.00
CA LYS A 210 -5.36 -11.70 2.19
C LYS A 210 -5.21 -12.96 3.04
N GLY A 211 -5.92 -14.07 2.72
CA GLY A 211 -5.70 -15.37 3.32
C GLY A 211 -6.10 -15.46 4.79
N LEU A 212 -7.18 -14.80 5.19
CA LEU A 212 -7.71 -14.93 6.55
C LEU A 212 -8.00 -16.38 6.89
N ASP A 213 -8.59 -17.13 5.98
CA ASP A 213 -8.90 -18.56 6.15
C ASP A 213 -7.63 -19.41 6.34
N ILE A 214 -6.53 -19.13 5.64
CA ILE A 214 -5.22 -19.79 5.82
C ILE A 214 -4.72 -19.57 7.27
N LEU A 215 -4.83 -18.33 7.77
CA LEU A 215 -4.44 -18.00 9.13
C LEU A 215 -5.32 -18.72 10.16
N LEU A 216 -6.64 -18.77 9.93
CA LEU A 216 -7.57 -19.47 10.81
C LEU A 216 -7.37 -21.00 10.77
N ASP A 217 -6.87 -21.57 9.65
CA ASP A 217 -6.47 -22.98 9.58
C ASP A 217 -5.17 -23.25 10.35
N ALA A 218 -4.21 -22.30 10.34
CA ALA A 218 -2.94 -22.40 11.04
C ALA A 218 -3.10 -22.21 12.57
N TRP A 219 -4.05 -21.39 13.00
CA TRP A 219 -4.15 -20.92 14.38
C TRP A 219 -4.32 -22.01 15.45
N PRO A 220 -5.10 -23.09 15.27
CA PRO A 220 -5.20 -24.17 16.26
C PRO A 220 -3.86 -24.81 16.62
N ALA A 221 -2.96 -24.98 15.64
CA ALA A 221 -1.62 -25.50 15.88
C ALA A 221 -0.75 -24.53 16.70
N VAL A 222 -0.88 -23.22 16.45
CA VAL A 222 -0.20 -22.19 17.25
C VAL A 222 -0.68 -22.22 18.70
N ARG A 223 -2.01 -22.27 18.92
CA ARG A 223 -2.61 -22.36 20.27
C ARG A 223 -2.25 -23.65 21.02
N ALA A 224 -2.16 -24.76 20.31
CA ALA A 224 -1.71 -26.02 20.90
C ALA A 224 -0.26 -25.96 21.38
N ALA A 225 0.61 -25.25 20.64
CA ALA A 225 2.02 -25.09 20.96
C ALA A 225 2.32 -23.99 21.99
N ILE A 226 1.48 -22.96 22.06
CA ILE A 226 1.59 -21.78 22.93
C ILE A 226 0.18 -21.41 23.44
N PRO A 227 -0.29 -22.05 24.51
CA PRO A 227 -1.67 -21.90 24.98
C PRO A 227 -2.10 -20.50 25.38
N GLU A 228 -1.18 -19.62 25.73
CA GLU A 228 -1.42 -18.21 26.06
C GLU A 228 -1.45 -17.27 24.85
N ALA A 229 -0.99 -17.71 23.65
CA ALA A 229 -0.93 -16.86 22.47
C ALA A 229 -2.31 -16.32 22.09
N GLN A 230 -2.37 -15.07 21.65
CA GLN A 230 -3.57 -14.43 21.12
C GLN A 230 -3.40 -14.01 19.66
N LEU A 231 -4.51 -14.07 18.93
CA LEU A 231 -4.61 -13.59 17.55
C LEU A 231 -5.56 -12.40 17.50
N LEU A 232 -5.05 -11.24 17.14
CA LEU A 232 -5.88 -10.08 16.83
C LEU A 232 -6.08 -9.98 15.32
N VAL A 233 -7.34 -10.02 14.87
CA VAL A 233 -7.72 -9.70 13.50
C VAL A 233 -8.56 -8.44 13.51
N ALA A 234 -8.03 -7.34 12.98
CA ALA A 234 -8.72 -6.06 13.00
C ALA A 234 -8.77 -5.42 11.60
N GLY A 235 -10.01 -5.05 11.20
CA GLY A 235 -10.28 -4.36 9.95
C GLY A 235 -11.58 -4.75 9.29
N ARG A 236 -12.10 -3.84 8.49
CA ARG A 236 -13.38 -4.06 7.80
C ARG A 236 -13.28 -5.16 6.74
N VAL A 237 -14.23 -6.10 6.79
CA VAL A 237 -14.36 -7.18 5.82
C VAL A 237 -14.93 -6.67 4.49
N LEU A 238 -14.30 -7.04 3.39
CA LEU A 238 -14.73 -6.68 2.03
C LEU A 238 -14.73 -7.93 1.12
N GLY A 239 -15.91 -8.53 0.94
CA GLY A 239 -16.12 -9.63 0.01
C GLY A 239 -15.66 -11.00 0.53
N ASP A 240 -15.60 -11.18 1.85
CA ASP A 240 -15.28 -12.44 2.55
C ASP A 240 -16.23 -12.68 3.74
N PRO A 241 -17.54 -12.86 3.49
CA PRO A 241 -18.50 -13.08 4.56
C PRO A 241 -18.28 -14.40 5.31
N ASP A 242 -17.81 -15.46 4.62
CA ASP A 242 -17.58 -16.77 5.22
C ASP A 242 -16.36 -16.74 6.16
N GLY A 243 -15.27 -16.06 5.74
CA GLY A 243 -14.10 -15.83 6.58
C GLY A 243 -14.44 -15.02 7.82
N ALA A 244 -15.27 -13.97 7.68
CA ALA A 244 -15.74 -13.18 8.81
C ALA A 244 -16.55 -14.01 9.80
N ALA A 245 -17.54 -14.77 9.33
CA ALA A 245 -18.38 -15.65 10.17
C ALA A 245 -17.56 -16.73 10.89
N ARG A 246 -16.53 -17.27 10.23
CA ARG A 246 -15.59 -18.22 10.85
C ARG A 246 -14.76 -17.56 11.94
N LEU A 247 -14.22 -16.37 11.68
CA LEU A 247 -13.44 -15.60 12.65
C LEU A 247 -14.28 -15.28 13.91
N GLU A 248 -15.53 -14.82 13.74
CA GLU A 248 -16.44 -14.52 14.84
C GLU A 248 -16.76 -15.77 15.68
N ARG A 249 -16.96 -16.94 15.05
CA ARG A 249 -17.13 -18.21 15.79
C ARG A 249 -15.90 -18.54 16.62
N MET A 250 -14.70 -18.49 16.02
CA MET A 250 -13.45 -18.79 16.73
C MET A 250 -13.18 -17.81 17.88
N ALA A 251 -13.59 -16.56 17.74
CA ALA A 251 -13.50 -15.56 18.82
C ALA A 251 -14.42 -15.89 19.99
N GLY A 252 -15.52 -16.61 19.76
CA GLY A 252 -16.46 -17.08 20.80
C GLY A 252 -16.04 -18.40 21.49
N GLU A 253 -15.02 -19.12 20.98
CA GLU A 253 -14.66 -20.48 21.40
C GLU A 253 -13.42 -20.55 22.32
N ASP A 254 -13.02 -19.50 23.00
CA ASP A 254 -11.81 -19.44 23.86
C ASP A 254 -10.51 -19.93 23.16
N LEU A 255 -10.41 -19.68 21.87
CA LEU A 255 -9.21 -19.99 21.09
C LEU A 255 -8.17 -18.86 21.11
N GLY A 256 -8.32 -17.88 21.99
CA GLY A 256 -7.47 -16.71 22.07
C GLY A 256 -7.56 -15.81 20.82
N VAL A 257 -8.69 -15.82 20.12
CA VAL A 257 -8.94 -15.01 18.92
C VAL A 257 -9.74 -13.76 19.30
N LEU A 258 -9.25 -12.61 18.87
CA LEU A 258 -9.87 -11.31 19.04
C LEU A 258 -10.24 -10.78 17.66
N ALA A 259 -11.52 -10.47 17.43
CA ALA A 259 -12.05 -9.99 16.16
C ALA A 259 -12.58 -8.57 16.31
N ASP A 260 -12.06 -7.63 15.50
CA ASP A 260 -12.60 -6.28 15.35
C ASP A 260 -12.86 -6.01 13.86
N LEU A 261 -14.09 -6.25 13.39
CA LEU A 261 -14.46 -6.22 11.98
C LEU A 261 -14.97 -4.85 11.50
N ARG A 262 -14.79 -3.81 12.31
CA ARG A 262 -15.09 -2.42 11.92
C ARG A 262 -13.91 -1.80 11.14
N PHE A 263 -14.09 -0.60 10.65
CA PHE A 263 -12.98 0.22 10.18
C PHE A 263 -12.09 0.59 11.39
N THR A 264 -10.82 0.25 11.31
CA THR A 264 -9.85 0.52 12.39
C THR A 264 -9.31 1.95 12.23
N PRO A 265 -9.53 2.86 13.19
CA PRO A 265 -8.91 4.18 13.23
C PRO A 265 -7.38 4.09 13.24
N THR A 266 -6.71 5.15 12.82
CA THR A 266 -5.23 5.15 12.68
C THR A 266 -4.54 4.89 14.02
N GLU A 267 -5.03 5.49 15.11
CA GLU A 267 -4.47 5.37 16.46
C GLU A 267 -4.57 3.92 16.98
N GLU A 268 -5.70 3.26 16.71
CA GLU A 268 -5.91 1.85 17.06
C GLU A 268 -5.09 0.92 16.15
N PHE A 269 -4.97 1.23 14.86
CA PHE A 269 -4.12 0.48 13.93
C PHE A 269 -2.65 0.52 14.36
N VAL A 270 -2.14 1.70 14.73
CA VAL A 270 -0.78 1.88 15.22
C VAL A 270 -0.61 1.17 16.57
N GLY A 271 -1.57 1.31 17.49
CA GLY A 271 -1.55 0.63 18.78
C GLY A 271 -1.52 -0.89 18.65
N ALA A 272 -2.32 -1.45 17.73
CA ALA A 272 -2.31 -2.88 17.44
C ALA A 272 -0.97 -3.35 16.86
N LEU A 273 -0.37 -2.60 15.93
CA LEU A 273 0.97 -2.89 15.41
C LEU A 273 2.02 -2.84 16.51
N LEU A 274 2.04 -1.80 17.34
CA LEU A 274 3.02 -1.65 18.42
C LEU A 274 2.87 -2.71 19.49
N ARG A 275 1.67 -3.24 19.74
CA ARG A 275 1.43 -4.31 20.71
C ARG A 275 1.77 -5.69 20.16
N ALA A 276 1.70 -5.88 18.82
CA ALA A 276 1.95 -7.18 18.20
C ALA A 276 3.40 -7.64 18.38
N ASP A 277 3.59 -8.88 18.79
CA ASP A 277 4.89 -9.57 18.75
C ASP A 277 5.27 -9.96 17.32
N VAL A 278 4.26 -10.34 16.52
CA VAL A 278 4.41 -10.71 15.11
C VAL A 278 3.24 -10.17 14.30
N VAL A 279 3.54 -9.52 13.19
CA VAL A 279 2.53 -9.13 12.19
C VAL A 279 2.49 -10.19 11.09
N VAL A 280 1.30 -10.73 10.81
CA VAL A 280 1.13 -11.81 9.84
C VAL A 280 0.44 -11.33 8.57
N LEU A 281 1.02 -11.69 7.42
CA LEU A 281 0.53 -11.33 6.08
C LEU A 281 0.39 -12.60 5.23
N PRO A 282 -0.64 -13.45 5.45
CA PRO A 282 -0.78 -14.76 4.82
C PRO A 282 -1.40 -14.67 3.42
N TYR A 283 -0.99 -13.67 2.64
CA TYR A 283 -1.64 -13.27 1.40
C TYR A 283 -1.44 -14.31 0.30
N ARG A 284 -2.45 -14.51 -0.52
CA ARG A 284 -2.42 -15.36 -1.72
C ARG A 284 -1.74 -14.69 -2.90
N ARG A 285 -1.88 -13.38 -2.95
CA ARG A 285 -1.32 -12.53 -4.00
C ARG A 285 -1.40 -11.07 -3.59
N ILE A 286 -0.41 -10.32 -3.93
CA ILE A 286 -0.34 -8.86 -3.83
C ILE A 286 0.95 -8.44 -4.56
N ASP A 287 1.07 -7.20 -4.97
CA ASP A 287 2.36 -6.64 -5.35
C ASP A 287 3.06 -6.06 -4.12
N GLN A 288 2.39 -5.14 -3.42
CA GLN A 288 2.88 -4.54 -2.17
C GLN A 288 1.73 -4.29 -1.17
N SER A 289 2.08 -4.13 0.10
CA SER A 289 1.10 -3.93 1.18
C SER A 289 1.50 -2.77 2.10
N GLY A 290 0.60 -1.79 2.24
CA GLY A 290 0.79 -0.70 3.21
C GLY A 290 0.97 -1.21 4.65
N VAL A 291 0.34 -2.33 5.04
CA VAL A 291 0.52 -2.94 6.36
C VAL A 291 1.96 -3.43 6.56
N LEU A 292 2.59 -4.01 5.52
CA LEU A 292 3.99 -4.41 5.56
C LEU A 292 4.90 -3.22 5.86
N PHE A 293 4.73 -2.12 5.11
CA PHE A 293 5.55 -0.92 5.27
C PHE A 293 5.25 -0.14 6.56
N ALA A 294 4.04 -0.25 7.11
CA ALA A 294 3.72 0.21 8.44
C ALA A 294 4.43 -0.62 9.53
N ALA A 295 4.41 -1.94 9.40
CA ALA A 295 5.10 -2.85 10.31
C ALA A 295 6.62 -2.61 10.30
N LEU A 296 7.25 -2.43 9.13
CA LEU A 296 8.66 -2.02 9.02
C LEU A 296 8.93 -0.72 9.75
N ALA A 297 8.13 0.32 9.49
CA ALA A 297 8.30 1.63 10.10
C ALA A 297 8.23 1.57 11.62
N LEU A 298 7.35 0.75 12.19
CA LEU A 298 7.17 0.57 13.62
C LEU A 298 8.07 -0.52 14.23
N GLY A 299 8.97 -1.10 13.43
CA GLY A 299 9.91 -2.11 13.89
C GLY A 299 9.20 -3.38 14.37
N ARG A 300 8.26 -3.90 13.59
CA ARG A 300 7.56 -5.16 13.94
C ARG A 300 8.08 -6.32 13.11
N PRO A 301 8.35 -7.47 13.75
CA PRO A 301 8.67 -8.71 13.03
C PRO A 301 7.50 -9.16 12.17
N LEU A 302 7.81 -9.73 11.00
CA LEU A 302 6.82 -10.15 10.01
C LEU A 302 6.85 -11.67 9.81
N VAL A 303 5.67 -12.28 9.64
CA VAL A 303 5.53 -13.56 8.93
C VAL A 303 4.68 -13.29 7.69
N ALA A 304 5.24 -13.50 6.52
CA ALA A 304 4.59 -13.19 5.25
C ALA A 304 4.66 -14.38 4.29
N THR A 305 3.71 -14.48 3.39
CA THR A 305 3.77 -15.47 2.30
C THR A 305 4.68 -14.98 1.16
N ARG A 306 5.24 -15.93 0.38
CA ARG A 306 6.11 -15.68 -0.77
C ARG A 306 5.29 -15.23 -1.99
N VAL A 307 4.74 -14.02 -1.93
CA VAL A 307 3.94 -13.43 -3.01
C VAL A 307 4.41 -12.00 -3.31
N GLY A 308 4.30 -11.58 -4.56
CA GLY A 308 4.70 -10.23 -5.00
C GLY A 308 6.12 -9.88 -4.57
N GLY A 309 6.30 -8.67 -4.06
CA GLY A 309 7.56 -8.17 -3.53
C GLY A 309 7.83 -8.51 -2.06
N PHE A 310 7.03 -9.35 -1.40
CA PHE A 310 7.17 -9.58 0.05
C PHE A 310 8.53 -10.19 0.42
N ALA A 311 9.01 -11.19 -0.34
CA ALA A 311 10.32 -11.79 -0.09
C ALA A 311 11.46 -10.78 -0.26
N GLU A 312 11.35 -9.89 -1.25
CA GLU A 312 12.33 -8.82 -1.49
C GLU A 312 12.45 -7.86 -0.28
N VAL A 313 11.36 -7.64 0.43
CA VAL A 313 11.33 -6.75 1.58
C VAL A 313 11.64 -7.50 2.88
N VAL A 314 11.01 -8.66 3.12
CA VAL A 314 11.05 -9.35 4.41
C VAL A 314 12.33 -10.17 4.57
N GLU A 315 12.67 -11.03 3.57
CA GLU A 315 13.86 -11.90 3.65
C GLU A 315 15.16 -11.13 3.43
N GLN A 316 15.24 -10.32 2.36
CA GLN A 316 16.49 -9.63 2.02
C GLN A 316 16.95 -8.65 3.09
N HIS A 317 16.00 -8.13 3.89
CA HIS A 317 16.32 -7.19 4.97
C HIS A 317 16.25 -7.82 6.37
N GLY A 318 15.99 -9.12 6.49
CA GLY A 318 15.93 -9.79 7.77
C GLY A 318 14.78 -9.33 8.68
N ALA A 319 13.70 -8.78 8.09
CA ALA A 319 12.58 -8.21 8.83
C ALA A 319 11.57 -9.24 9.34
N GLY A 320 11.73 -10.53 8.99
CA GLY A 320 10.80 -11.58 9.35
C GLY A 320 11.06 -12.90 8.63
N LEU A 321 10.05 -13.77 8.63
CA LEU A 321 10.05 -15.05 7.93
C LEU A 321 9.12 -15.01 6.73
N VAL A 322 9.49 -15.74 5.66
CA VAL A 322 8.64 -15.90 4.47
C VAL A 322 8.32 -17.37 4.26
N VAL A 323 7.03 -17.68 4.15
CA VAL A 323 6.50 -19.04 3.99
C VAL A 323 5.82 -19.21 2.61
N PRO A 324 5.62 -20.44 2.12
CA PRO A 324 4.82 -20.68 0.93
C PRO A 324 3.39 -20.12 1.09
N PRO A 325 2.77 -19.58 0.03
CA PRO A 325 1.35 -19.26 0.05
C PRO A 325 0.51 -20.54 0.13
N GLU A 326 -0.74 -20.44 0.62
CA GLU A 326 -1.69 -21.56 0.73
C GLU A 326 -1.18 -22.72 1.61
N ASP A 327 -0.25 -22.48 2.53
CA ASP A 327 0.33 -23.50 3.43
C ASP A 327 0.11 -23.11 4.91
N PRO A 328 -1.00 -23.52 5.51
CA PRO A 328 -1.29 -23.26 6.93
C PRO A 328 -0.27 -23.89 7.88
N ALA A 329 0.31 -25.05 7.52
CA ALA A 329 1.29 -25.72 8.37
C ALA A 329 2.59 -24.93 8.46
N ALA A 330 3.17 -24.54 7.32
CA ALA A 330 4.36 -23.68 7.29
C ALA A 330 4.11 -22.33 7.97
N LEU A 331 2.89 -21.76 7.85
CA LEU A 331 2.51 -20.53 8.53
C LEU A 331 2.50 -20.72 10.05
N ALA A 332 1.91 -21.82 10.55
CA ALA A 332 1.87 -22.14 11.98
C ALA A 332 3.29 -22.32 12.54
N GLU A 333 4.14 -23.09 11.86
CA GLU A 333 5.55 -23.32 12.26
C GLU A 333 6.30 -22.00 12.40
N ALA A 334 6.22 -21.12 11.41
CA ALA A 334 6.88 -19.81 11.45
C ALA A 334 6.38 -18.92 12.60
N LEU A 335 5.07 -18.91 12.85
CA LEU A 335 4.49 -18.17 13.98
C LEU A 335 4.98 -18.74 15.31
N ILE A 336 4.96 -20.06 15.51
CA ILE A 336 5.44 -20.74 16.72
C ILE A 336 6.92 -20.43 16.94
N GLU A 337 7.74 -20.53 15.89
CA GLU A 337 9.17 -20.23 15.95
C GLU A 337 9.41 -18.81 16.49
N LEU A 338 8.78 -17.81 15.90
CA LEU A 338 8.98 -16.41 16.31
C LEU A 338 8.38 -16.13 17.69
N LEU A 339 7.24 -16.70 18.05
CA LEU A 339 6.64 -16.46 19.36
C LEU A 339 7.51 -17.05 20.50
N ARG A 340 8.22 -18.15 20.27
CA ARG A 340 9.14 -18.79 21.22
C ARG A 340 10.50 -18.12 21.34
N ASP A 341 10.90 -17.31 20.37
CA ASP A 341 12.24 -16.70 20.34
C ASP A 341 12.17 -15.16 20.40
N PRO A 342 12.11 -14.58 21.61
CA PRO A 342 12.08 -13.13 21.79
C PRO A 342 13.37 -12.44 21.31
N ALA A 343 14.53 -13.12 21.36
CA ALA A 343 15.78 -12.55 20.89
C ALA A 343 15.77 -12.40 19.35
N ARG A 344 15.26 -13.40 18.65
CA ARG A 344 15.10 -13.35 17.20
C ARG A 344 14.08 -12.28 16.79
N ARG A 345 12.95 -12.16 17.50
CA ARG A 345 12.00 -11.07 17.27
C ARG A 345 12.64 -9.70 17.45
N ALA A 346 13.45 -9.51 18.49
CA ALA A 346 14.16 -8.26 18.73
C ALA A 346 15.15 -7.93 17.59
N ALA A 347 15.88 -8.93 17.09
CA ALA A 347 16.79 -8.77 15.95
C ALA A 347 16.02 -8.37 14.67
N MET A 348 14.89 -9.04 14.37
CA MET A 348 14.03 -8.72 13.22
C MET A 348 13.39 -7.33 13.35
N ALA A 349 12.99 -6.94 14.58
CA ALA A 349 12.48 -5.60 14.85
C ALA A 349 13.52 -4.50 14.59
N ALA A 350 14.78 -4.74 14.94
CA ALA A 350 15.89 -3.83 14.63
C ALA A 350 16.15 -3.76 13.13
N ALA A 351 16.16 -4.91 12.45
CA ALA A 351 16.32 -5.01 11.00
C ALA A 351 15.18 -4.27 10.25
N SER A 352 13.93 -4.41 10.71
CA SER A 352 12.77 -3.69 10.17
C SER A 352 12.98 -2.17 10.24
N ARG A 353 13.42 -1.64 11.40
CA ARG A 353 13.71 -0.19 11.55
C ARG A 353 14.86 0.25 10.64
N THR A 354 15.94 -0.52 10.58
CA THR A 354 17.08 -0.24 9.70
C THR A 354 16.66 -0.18 8.23
N ALA A 355 15.83 -1.12 7.80
CA ALA A 355 15.31 -1.14 6.45
C ALA A 355 14.40 0.08 6.17
N ALA A 356 13.53 0.43 7.12
CA ALA A 356 12.63 1.59 7.01
C ALA A 356 13.39 2.92 6.90
N ASP A 357 14.48 3.08 7.66
CA ASP A 357 15.27 4.31 7.71
C ASP A 357 16.38 4.36 6.63
N GLY A 358 16.63 3.23 5.95
CA GLY A 358 17.61 3.09 4.88
C GLY A 358 16.93 3.01 3.50
N PRO A 359 16.90 1.81 2.87
CA PRO A 359 16.43 1.63 1.48
C PRO A 359 14.96 1.97 1.28
N PHE A 360 14.13 1.90 2.32
CA PHE A 360 12.71 2.27 2.28
C PHE A 360 12.44 3.67 2.87
N SER A 361 13.47 4.48 3.13
CA SER A 361 13.28 5.86 3.56
C SER A 361 12.71 6.72 2.42
N TRP A 362 11.89 7.68 2.77
CA TRP A 362 11.29 8.56 1.75
C TRP A 362 12.31 9.44 1.04
N ASP A 363 13.45 9.77 1.68
CA ASP A 363 14.55 10.47 1.00
C ASP A 363 15.17 9.61 -0.11
N ALA A 364 15.46 8.33 0.18
CA ALA A 364 15.96 7.38 -0.82
C ALA A 364 14.97 7.19 -1.98
N ILE A 365 13.67 7.06 -1.67
CA ILE A 365 12.59 6.94 -2.64
C ILE A 365 12.49 8.20 -3.52
N ALA A 366 12.49 9.38 -2.90
CA ALA A 366 12.43 10.66 -3.62
C ALA A 366 13.65 10.84 -4.54
N ALA A 367 14.86 10.54 -4.03
CA ALA A 367 16.08 10.60 -4.84
C ALA A 367 16.04 9.66 -6.04
N ALA A 368 15.51 8.44 -5.88
CA ALA A 368 15.32 7.50 -6.98
C ALA A 368 14.27 8.01 -7.98
N THR A 369 13.18 8.59 -7.47
CA THR A 369 12.08 9.13 -8.30
C THR A 369 12.55 10.35 -9.13
N GLU A 370 13.35 11.24 -8.55
CA GLU A 370 13.95 12.38 -9.28
C GLU A 370 14.79 11.92 -10.48
N ARG A 371 15.57 10.83 -10.32
CA ARG A 371 16.35 10.28 -11.45
C ARG A 371 15.46 9.80 -12.60
N VAL A 372 14.28 9.26 -12.29
CA VAL A 372 13.31 8.87 -13.33
C VAL A 372 12.70 10.07 -14.04
N TYR A 373 12.54 11.21 -13.35
CA TYR A 373 12.02 12.44 -13.97
C TYR A 373 13.03 13.10 -14.91
N THR A 374 14.31 12.92 -14.67
CA THR A 374 15.37 13.57 -15.43
C THR A 374 15.94 12.73 -16.59
N GLY A 375 15.57 11.44 -16.69
CA GLY A 375 15.97 10.52 -17.76
C GLY A 375 17.21 9.75 -17.41
#